data_f38d00fa7418c6dead92d6cd3a630d02
#
_entry.id   f38d00fa7418c6dead92d6cd3a630d02
#
_cell.length_a   1.000
_cell.length_b   1.000
_cell.length_c   1.000
_cell.angle_alpha   90.00
_cell.angle_beta   90.00
_cell.angle_gamma   90.00
#
_symmetry.space_group_name_H-M   'P 1'
#
loop_
_entity.id
_entity.type
_entity.pdbx_description
1 polymer ?
#
loop_
_entity_poly.entity_id
_entity_poly.type
_entity_poly.pdbx_seq_one_letter_code
_entity_poly.pdbx_strand_id
1 'polypeptide(L)'
;MKLLIGASSSKIFHMQEFAGKLEEKGIETKLVLDSDFADGFPSRKLKNWFSSNEKFKKLIKDFKPDVIFVDRVRHFALETSKTNIPLVIHLRGDHWAEITMARETLYKSMPKKFAINKWDEIGENCFKDSRLILPICNHLTKITKERYLQKPVETMYQAINPENWFHEKGIELNHPCVGILQSATIWDKAKEMLILPEVLEKMPHVHFYWAGDGVYREKILPLLEKYENFHWLGALEYPGKVREFLSEIDVYALISGIDMSPLTLQEAQLMEKPVIATNVGGVPELMNDGETGFLVAKDNPKELFEKLSILLNNIENAKKMGEKGREFIKNNFNLDKICNDFLNHLKKYNIGDI
;
A
#
# COMPACT_ATOMS: atom_id res chain seq x y z
N MET A 1 25.13 -8.12 -10.64
CA MET A 1 23.78 -8.09 -11.24
C MET A 1 23.33 -6.64 -11.42
N LYS A 2 22.72 -6.32 -12.58
CA LYS A 2 22.10 -5.03 -12.88
C LYS A 2 20.58 -5.14 -12.77
N LEU A 3 19.97 -4.40 -11.86
CA LEU A 3 18.54 -4.40 -11.63
C LEU A 3 17.90 -3.10 -12.09
N LEU A 4 17.02 -3.17 -13.09
CA LEU A 4 16.20 -2.02 -13.49
C LEU A 4 14.88 -2.06 -12.72
N ILE A 5 14.55 -0.98 -12.03
CA ILE A 5 13.34 -0.84 -11.21
C ILE A 5 12.40 0.15 -11.88
N GLY A 6 11.24 -0.32 -12.34
CA GLY A 6 10.15 0.52 -12.85
C GLY A 6 9.13 0.79 -11.77
N ALA A 7 9.01 2.04 -11.33
CA ALA A 7 8.12 2.43 -10.23
C ALA A 7 7.09 3.49 -10.62
N SER A 8 5.96 3.51 -9.92
CA SER A 8 4.97 4.58 -10.01
C SER A 8 5.41 5.82 -9.22
N SER A 9 4.94 7.00 -9.61
CA SER A 9 5.25 8.25 -8.92
C SER A 9 4.87 8.24 -7.44
N SER A 10 3.77 7.59 -7.09
CA SER A 10 3.31 7.47 -5.69
C SER A 10 4.16 6.54 -4.82
N LYS A 11 5.09 5.79 -5.41
CA LYS A 11 5.92 4.80 -4.72
C LYS A 11 7.42 5.04 -4.87
N ILE A 12 7.79 6.07 -5.63
CA ILE A 12 9.19 6.38 -5.95
C ILE A 12 10.05 6.54 -4.69
N PHE A 13 9.53 7.17 -3.64
CA PHE A 13 10.22 7.34 -2.37
C PHE A 13 10.66 6.00 -1.75
N HIS A 14 9.72 5.07 -1.57
CA HIS A 14 10.03 3.76 -1.01
C HIS A 14 10.90 2.90 -1.93
N MET A 15 10.76 3.08 -3.24
CA MET A 15 11.60 2.38 -4.21
C MET A 15 13.03 2.93 -4.25
N GLN A 16 13.25 4.21 -3.93
CA GLN A 16 14.59 4.78 -3.74
C GLN A 16 15.30 4.16 -2.55
N GLU A 17 14.62 4.02 -1.41
CA GLU A 17 15.17 3.37 -0.22
C GLU A 17 15.52 1.91 -0.50
N PHE A 18 14.61 1.19 -1.17
CA PHE A 18 14.83 -0.21 -1.57
C PHE A 18 16.02 -0.34 -2.54
N ALA A 19 16.10 0.51 -3.55
CA ALA A 19 17.22 0.54 -4.50
C ALA A 19 18.55 0.84 -3.80
N GLY A 20 18.59 1.87 -2.96
CA GLY A 20 19.81 2.23 -2.19
C GLY A 20 20.28 1.09 -1.30
N LYS A 21 19.34 0.39 -0.63
CA LYS A 21 19.69 -0.77 0.21
C LYS A 21 20.22 -1.96 -0.59
N LEU A 22 19.74 -2.15 -1.81
CA LEU A 22 20.28 -3.16 -2.72
C LEU A 22 21.68 -2.78 -3.24
N GLU A 23 21.94 -1.48 -3.47
CA GLU A 23 23.29 -1.00 -3.83
C GLU A 23 24.32 -1.25 -2.73
N GLU A 24 23.95 -1.06 -1.45
CA GLU A 24 24.79 -1.44 -0.31
C GLU A 24 25.13 -2.95 -0.30
N LYS A 25 24.27 -3.78 -0.92
CA LYS A 25 24.47 -5.24 -1.06
C LYS A 25 25.18 -5.62 -2.37
N GLY A 26 25.71 -4.66 -3.12
CA GLY A 26 26.49 -4.88 -4.34
C GLY A 26 25.65 -5.08 -5.62
N ILE A 27 24.36 -4.73 -5.60
CA ILE A 27 23.50 -4.77 -6.79
C ILE A 27 23.56 -3.40 -7.48
N GLU A 28 23.92 -3.35 -8.75
CA GLU A 28 23.85 -2.12 -9.54
C GLU A 28 22.37 -1.84 -9.89
N THR A 29 21.77 -0.79 -9.29
CA THR A 29 20.37 -0.48 -9.52
C THR A 29 20.16 0.72 -10.44
N LYS A 30 19.04 0.74 -11.16
CA LYS A 30 18.54 1.92 -11.86
C LYS A 30 17.04 2.04 -11.63
N LEU A 31 16.64 3.06 -10.87
CA LEU A 31 15.25 3.37 -10.62
C LEU A 31 14.73 4.37 -11.64
N VAL A 32 13.56 4.09 -12.23
CA VAL A 32 12.89 4.97 -13.20
C VAL A 32 11.39 5.09 -12.93
N LEU A 33 10.81 6.21 -13.30
CA LEU A 33 9.35 6.33 -13.40
C LEU A 33 8.87 5.55 -14.64
N ASP A 34 8.09 4.51 -14.42
CA ASP A 34 7.64 3.58 -15.46
C ASP A 34 6.93 4.28 -16.62
N SER A 35 6.04 5.25 -16.31
CA SER A 35 5.28 6.00 -17.30
C SER A 35 6.10 6.95 -18.18
N ASP A 36 7.35 7.26 -17.83
CA ASP A 36 8.22 8.12 -18.63
C ASP A 36 8.90 7.35 -19.77
N PHE A 37 8.99 6.04 -19.63
CA PHE A 37 9.68 5.16 -20.57
C PHE A 37 8.72 4.29 -21.39
N ALA A 38 7.58 3.88 -20.82
CA ALA A 38 6.56 3.12 -21.52
C ALA A 38 5.15 3.54 -21.07
N ASP A 39 4.37 4.03 -22.02
CA ASP A 39 2.95 4.35 -21.83
C ASP A 39 2.20 4.06 -23.14
N GLY A 40 0.89 3.92 -23.07
CA GLY A 40 0.08 3.58 -24.23
C GLY A 40 -1.41 3.56 -23.87
N PHE A 41 -2.25 3.07 -24.78
CA PHE A 41 -3.67 2.88 -24.47
C PHE A 41 -3.88 1.68 -23.51
N PRO A 42 -4.68 1.84 -22.47
CA PRO A 42 -5.33 3.06 -21.98
C PRO A 42 -4.38 3.91 -21.11
N SER A 43 -4.35 5.20 -21.38
CA SER A 43 -3.62 6.19 -20.58
C SER A 43 -4.51 7.40 -20.32
N ARG A 44 -4.31 8.09 -19.20
CA ARG A 44 -4.99 9.36 -18.90
C ARG A 44 -4.61 10.48 -19.88
N LYS A 45 -3.43 10.39 -20.49
CA LYS A 45 -2.93 11.35 -21.48
C LYS A 45 -3.20 10.80 -22.88
N LEU A 46 -4.18 11.35 -23.60
CA LEU A 46 -4.54 10.91 -24.96
C LEU A 46 -3.34 10.87 -25.92
N LYS A 47 -2.41 11.80 -25.80
CA LYS A 47 -1.18 11.85 -26.61
C LYS A 47 -0.31 10.60 -26.45
N ASN A 48 -0.43 9.89 -25.35
CA ASN A 48 0.35 8.69 -25.06
C ASN A 48 -0.27 7.41 -25.65
N TRP A 49 -1.50 7.47 -26.15
CA TRP A 49 -2.17 6.28 -26.72
C TRP A 49 -1.43 5.68 -27.92
N PHE A 50 -0.66 6.51 -28.60
CA PHE A 50 0.14 6.15 -29.78
C PHE A 50 1.64 6.35 -29.53
N SER A 51 2.08 6.34 -28.26
CA SER A 51 3.49 6.53 -27.93
C SER A 51 4.33 5.37 -28.44
N SER A 52 5.51 5.68 -28.96
CA SER A 52 6.48 4.68 -29.35
C SER A 52 7.27 4.18 -28.14
N ASN A 53 7.72 2.91 -28.19
CA ASN A 53 8.50 2.30 -27.10
C ASN A 53 10.01 2.61 -27.24
N GLU A 54 10.40 3.62 -28.00
CA GLU A 54 11.80 3.94 -28.28
C GLU A 54 12.58 4.33 -27.02
N LYS A 55 11.93 5.05 -26.09
CA LYS A 55 12.56 5.39 -24.79
C LYS A 55 12.86 4.14 -23.97
N PHE A 56 11.94 3.19 -23.94
CA PHE A 56 12.12 1.91 -23.25
C PHE A 56 13.26 1.11 -23.90
N LYS A 57 13.25 0.96 -25.22
CA LYS A 57 14.31 0.25 -25.97
C LYS A 57 15.69 0.88 -25.74
N LYS A 58 15.75 2.22 -25.75
CA LYS A 58 16.99 2.94 -25.46
C LYS A 58 17.46 2.67 -24.03
N LEU A 59 16.57 2.74 -23.04
CA LEU A 59 16.88 2.45 -21.64
C LEU A 59 17.50 1.04 -21.49
N ILE A 60 16.87 0.02 -22.08
CA ILE A 60 17.37 -1.36 -22.04
C ILE A 60 18.74 -1.48 -22.71
N LYS A 61 18.92 -0.85 -23.89
CA LYS A 61 20.19 -0.88 -24.62
C LYS A 61 21.33 -0.23 -23.84
N ASP A 62 21.04 0.91 -23.17
CA ASP A 62 22.04 1.71 -22.47
C ASP A 62 22.41 1.06 -21.11
N PHE A 63 21.44 0.59 -20.34
CA PHE A 63 21.66 0.03 -19.01
C PHE A 63 22.01 -1.47 -19.03
N LYS A 64 21.45 -2.23 -19.97
CA LYS A 64 21.60 -3.69 -20.10
C LYS A 64 21.28 -4.44 -18.81
N PRO A 65 20.03 -4.33 -18.31
CA PRO A 65 19.65 -4.97 -17.06
C PRO A 65 19.65 -6.51 -17.19
N ASP A 66 20.09 -7.18 -16.13
CA ASP A 66 19.96 -8.64 -15.98
C ASP A 66 18.54 -9.02 -15.54
N VAL A 67 17.87 -8.13 -14.80
CA VAL A 67 16.52 -8.32 -14.27
C VAL A 67 15.77 -6.99 -14.28
N ILE A 68 14.46 -7.05 -14.57
CA ILE A 68 13.57 -5.90 -14.45
C ILE A 68 12.54 -6.19 -13.37
N PHE A 69 12.49 -5.32 -12.35
CA PHE A 69 11.53 -5.36 -11.24
C PHE A 69 10.52 -4.23 -11.40
N VAL A 70 9.24 -4.53 -11.24
CA VAL A 70 8.15 -3.54 -11.36
C VAL A 70 7.24 -3.58 -10.15
N ASP A 71 6.78 -2.40 -9.69
CA ASP A 71 5.83 -2.26 -8.57
C ASP A 71 4.36 -2.30 -9.00
N ARG A 72 4.11 -2.43 -10.30
CA ARG A 72 2.76 -2.53 -10.87
C ARG A 72 2.77 -3.08 -12.29
N VAL A 73 1.67 -3.70 -12.69
CA VAL A 73 1.46 -4.23 -14.05
C VAL A 73 0.82 -3.17 -14.96
N ARG A 74 1.67 -2.48 -15.73
CA ARG A 74 1.33 -1.42 -16.69
C ARG A 74 2.15 -1.58 -17.96
N HIS A 75 2.18 -0.58 -18.82
CA HIS A 75 2.86 -0.64 -20.12
C HIS A 75 4.36 -0.93 -19.99
N PHE A 76 5.02 -0.46 -18.94
CA PHE A 76 6.43 -0.77 -18.70
C PHE A 76 6.66 -2.28 -18.47
N ALA A 77 5.81 -2.90 -17.64
CA ALA A 77 5.83 -4.35 -17.46
C ALA A 77 5.48 -5.11 -18.76
N LEU A 78 4.48 -4.61 -19.51
CA LEU A 78 4.11 -5.19 -20.82
C LEU A 78 5.23 -5.09 -21.85
N GLU A 79 5.98 -4.00 -21.91
CA GLU A 79 7.13 -3.90 -22.80
C GLU A 79 8.28 -4.80 -22.34
N THR A 80 8.45 -4.95 -21.02
CA THR A 80 9.42 -5.90 -20.47
C THR A 80 9.07 -7.34 -20.84
N SER A 81 7.81 -7.75 -20.77
CA SER A 81 7.39 -9.12 -21.10
C SER A 81 7.63 -9.50 -22.59
N LYS A 82 7.80 -8.51 -23.46
CA LYS A 82 8.17 -8.72 -24.87
C LYS A 82 9.68 -8.90 -25.08
N THR A 83 10.49 -8.82 -24.04
CA THR A 83 11.95 -9.01 -24.10
C THR A 83 12.36 -10.37 -23.52
N ASN A 84 13.64 -10.74 -23.69
CA ASN A 84 14.20 -11.92 -23.03
C ASN A 84 14.69 -11.64 -21.61
N ILE A 85 14.51 -10.42 -21.09
CA ILE A 85 14.96 -10.03 -19.75
C ILE A 85 13.92 -10.51 -18.73
N PRO A 86 14.33 -11.21 -17.65
CA PRO A 86 13.43 -11.68 -16.61
C PRO A 86 12.62 -10.54 -16.01
N LEU A 87 11.28 -10.65 -16.06
CA LEU A 87 10.33 -9.75 -15.41
C LEU A 87 9.97 -10.29 -14.02
N VAL A 88 10.21 -9.50 -13.01
CA VAL A 88 9.78 -9.74 -11.62
C VAL A 88 8.71 -8.72 -11.24
N ILE A 89 7.55 -9.19 -10.81
CA ILE A 89 6.40 -8.31 -10.48
C ILE A 89 6.18 -8.28 -8.99
N HIS A 90 6.26 -7.10 -8.37
CA HIS A 90 5.77 -6.88 -7.01
C HIS A 90 4.29 -6.56 -7.08
N LEU A 91 3.44 -7.52 -6.71
CA LEU A 91 1.99 -7.38 -6.75
C LEU A 91 1.49 -6.76 -5.44
N ARG A 92 1.08 -5.49 -5.51
CA ARG A 92 0.79 -4.66 -4.32
C ARG A 92 -0.69 -4.59 -3.94
N GLY A 93 -1.57 -5.08 -4.80
CA GLY A 93 -3.02 -5.12 -4.58
C GLY A 93 -3.63 -6.31 -5.29
N ASP A 94 -4.86 -6.67 -4.91
CA ASP A 94 -5.62 -7.71 -5.61
C ASP A 94 -6.10 -7.17 -6.97
N HIS A 95 -5.25 -7.37 -7.98
CA HIS A 95 -5.51 -6.92 -9.34
C HIS A 95 -6.90 -7.35 -9.85
N TRP A 96 -7.31 -8.56 -9.58
CA TRP A 96 -8.56 -9.15 -10.08
C TRP A 96 -9.77 -8.58 -9.37
N ALA A 97 -9.72 -8.44 -8.05
CA ALA A 97 -10.76 -7.76 -7.27
C ALA A 97 -10.88 -6.28 -7.67
N GLU A 98 -9.74 -5.59 -7.83
CA GLU A 98 -9.71 -4.18 -8.26
C GLU A 98 -10.31 -3.98 -9.66
N ILE A 99 -10.00 -4.85 -10.63
CA ILE A 99 -10.59 -4.82 -11.98
C ILE A 99 -12.09 -5.07 -11.93
N THR A 100 -12.53 -6.08 -11.17
CA THR A 100 -13.96 -6.40 -11.01
C THR A 100 -14.71 -5.21 -10.42
N MET A 101 -14.23 -4.66 -9.34
CA MET A 101 -14.81 -3.48 -8.68
C MET A 101 -14.83 -2.25 -9.60
N ALA A 102 -13.74 -2.01 -10.33
CA ALA A 102 -13.66 -0.90 -11.27
C ALA A 102 -14.73 -1.01 -12.38
N ARG A 103 -15.00 -2.21 -12.88
CA ARG A 103 -16.09 -2.48 -13.83
C ARG A 103 -17.47 -2.12 -13.26
N GLU A 104 -17.69 -2.41 -11.99
CA GLU A 104 -18.96 -2.17 -11.30
C GLU A 104 -19.15 -0.72 -10.84
N THR A 105 -18.10 0.06 -10.74
CA THR A 105 -18.13 1.43 -10.19
C THR A 105 -17.82 2.50 -11.23
N LEU A 106 -16.56 2.67 -11.57
CA LEU A 106 -16.02 3.80 -12.34
C LEU A 106 -16.06 3.58 -13.85
N TYR A 107 -16.06 2.31 -14.31
CA TYR A 107 -15.89 1.96 -15.73
C TYR A 107 -17.17 1.43 -16.37
N LYS A 108 -18.32 2.10 -16.12
CA LYS A 108 -19.65 1.68 -16.61
C LYS A 108 -19.95 2.09 -18.05
N SER A 109 -19.40 3.20 -18.54
CA SER A 109 -19.62 3.66 -19.93
C SER A 109 -18.80 2.85 -20.94
N MET A 110 -19.27 2.74 -22.19
CA MET A 110 -18.63 1.91 -23.22
C MET A 110 -17.13 2.20 -23.42
N PRO A 111 -16.67 3.46 -23.58
CA PRO A 111 -15.24 3.75 -23.70
C PRO A 111 -14.42 3.30 -22.49
N LYS A 112 -14.99 3.48 -21.28
CA LYS A 112 -14.33 3.07 -20.03
C LYS A 112 -14.31 1.55 -19.89
N LYS A 113 -15.36 0.82 -20.26
CA LYS A 113 -15.37 -0.65 -20.30
C LYS A 113 -14.27 -1.20 -21.19
N PHE A 114 -14.03 -0.59 -22.35
CA PHE A 114 -12.93 -0.99 -23.22
C PHE A 114 -11.58 -0.74 -22.57
N ALA A 115 -11.40 0.39 -21.92
CA ALA A 115 -10.17 0.71 -21.21
C ALA A 115 -9.87 -0.26 -20.06
N ILE A 116 -10.85 -0.60 -19.22
CA ILE A 116 -10.64 -1.54 -18.11
C ILE A 116 -10.36 -2.97 -18.60
N ASN A 117 -11.01 -3.42 -19.66
CA ASN A 117 -10.73 -4.72 -20.26
C ASN A 117 -9.30 -4.77 -20.82
N LYS A 118 -8.81 -3.66 -21.39
CA LYS A 118 -7.42 -3.60 -21.85
C LYS A 118 -6.42 -3.59 -20.68
N TRP A 119 -6.75 -2.95 -19.57
CA TRP A 119 -5.93 -3.06 -18.35
C TRP A 119 -5.87 -4.47 -17.81
N ASP A 120 -6.98 -5.19 -17.82
CA ASP A 120 -7.06 -6.59 -17.43
C ASP A 120 -6.19 -7.48 -18.33
N GLU A 121 -6.32 -7.32 -19.65
CA GLU A 121 -5.50 -8.03 -20.65
C GLU A 121 -3.99 -7.76 -20.45
N ILE A 122 -3.60 -6.50 -20.21
CA ILE A 122 -2.20 -6.14 -19.92
C ILE A 122 -1.72 -6.85 -18.66
N GLY A 123 -2.52 -6.84 -17.59
CA GLY A 123 -2.21 -7.53 -16.34
C GLY A 123 -1.98 -9.02 -16.55
N GLU A 124 -2.94 -9.69 -17.18
CA GLU A 124 -2.86 -11.13 -17.45
C GLU A 124 -1.63 -11.53 -18.29
N ASN A 125 -1.31 -10.75 -19.32
CA ASN A 125 -0.12 -11.00 -20.14
C ASN A 125 1.16 -10.84 -19.30
N CYS A 126 1.26 -9.77 -18.50
CA CYS A 126 2.42 -9.57 -17.64
C CYS A 126 2.58 -10.71 -16.61
N PHE A 127 1.49 -11.16 -15.98
CA PHE A 127 1.56 -12.27 -15.03
C PHE A 127 1.96 -13.58 -15.70
N LYS A 128 1.42 -13.89 -16.88
CA LYS A 128 1.80 -15.09 -17.65
C LYS A 128 3.27 -15.09 -18.07
N ASP A 129 3.80 -13.95 -18.47
CA ASP A 129 5.16 -13.84 -18.99
C ASP A 129 6.21 -13.56 -17.91
N SER A 130 5.77 -13.18 -16.67
CA SER A 130 6.70 -12.92 -15.59
C SER A 130 7.50 -14.17 -15.18
N ARG A 131 8.74 -13.96 -14.75
CA ARG A 131 9.59 -15.02 -14.22
C ARG A 131 9.30 -15.32 -12.76
N LEU A 132 8.84 -14.30 -12.02
CA LEU A 132 8.52 -14.39 -10.60
C LEU A 132 7.45 -13.35 -10.27
N ILE A 133 6.45 -13.74 -9.46
CA ILE A 133 5.45 -12.82 -8.90
C ILE A 133 5.69 -12.77 -7.39
N LEU A 134 5.77 -11.56 -6.86
CA LEU A 134 6.01 -11.26 -5.45
C LEU A 134 4.82 -10.50 -4.86
N PRO A 135 3.75 -11.20 -4.41
CA PRO A 135 2.64 -10.55 -3.73
C PRO A 135 3.09 -9.94 -2.39
N ILE A 136 2.47 -8.80 -2.02
CA ILE A 136 2.86 -7.97 -0.88
C ILE A 136 2.50 -8.56 0.49
N CYS A 137 1.70 -9.63 0.54
CA CYS A 137 1.30 -10.33 1.76
C CYS A 137 0.95 -11.80 1.47
N ASN A 138 0.91 -12.65 2.49
CA ASN A 138 0.56 -14.06 2.35
C ASN A 138 -0.88 -14.26 1.86
N HIS A 139 -1.81 -13.41 2.29
CA HIS A 139 -3.18 -13.44 1.80
C HIS A 139 -3.21 -13.34 0.26
N LEU A 140 -2.52 -12.35 -0.30
CA LEU A 140 -2.47 -12.16 -1.76
C LEU A 140 -1.63 -13.24 -2.45
N THR A 141 -0.61 -13.79 -1.78
CA THR A 141 0.18 -14.92 -2.28
C THR A 141 -0.68 -16.15 -2.49
N LYS A 142 -1.59 -16.45 -1.56
CA LYS A 142 -2.55 -17.55 -1.70
C LYS A 142 -3.44 -17.37 -2.93
N ILE A 143 -4.06 -16.20 -3.08
CA ILE A 143 -4.90 -15.86 -4.24
C ILE A 143 -4.12 -16.00 -5.55
N THR A 144 -2.87 -15.51 -5.58
CA THR A 144 -2.02 -15.57 -6.78
C THR A 144 -1.62 -17.00 -7.13
N LYS A 145 -1.25 -17.82 -6.16
CA LYS A 145 -0.90 -19.23 -6.36
C LYS A 145 -2.07 -20.06 -6.89
N GLU A 146 -3.28 -19.81 -6.42
CA GLU A 146 -4.50 -20.48 -6.92
C GLU A 146 -4.78 -20.16 -8.40
N ARG A 147 -4.38 -18.98 -8.88
CA ARG A 147 -4.56 -18.53 -10.29
C ARG A 147 -3.43 -19.02 -11.21
N TYR A 148 -2.21 -19.11 -10.69
CA TYR A 148 -1.00 -19.42 -11.47
C TYR A 148 -0.24 -20.60 -10.85
N LEU A 149 -0.84 -21.78 -10.89
CA LEU A 149 -0.36 -23.00 -10.22
C LEU A 149 1.09 -23.41 -10.55
N GLN A 150 1.58 -23.02 -11.74
CA GLN A 150 2.93 -23.41 -12.19
C GLN A 150 3.93 -22.26 -12.16
N LYS A 151 3.52 -21.07 -11.72
CA LYS A 151 4.40 -19.89 -11.63
C LYS A 151 5.14 -19.85 -10.30
N PRO A 152 6.39 -19.39 -10.29
CA PRO A 152 7.04 -18.97 -9.07
C PRO A 152 6.28 -17.80 -8.43
N VAL A 153 5.77 -18.02 -7.22
CA VAL A 153 5.05 -17.01 -6.43
C VAL A 153 5.53 -17.08 -5.00
N GLU A 154 6.13 -16.00 -4.50
CA GLU A 154 6.62 -15.88 -3.12
C GLU A 154 6.17 -14.58 -2.50
N THR A 155 5.93 -14.56 -1.20
CA THR A 155 5.56 -13.32 -0.49
C THR A 155 6.77 -12.41 -0.38
N MET A 156 6.60 -11.14 -0.75
CA MET A 156 7.55 -10.08 -0.48
C MET A 156 6.81 -8.89 0.12
N TYR A 157 6.91 -8.72 1.42
CA TYR A 157 6.32 -7.57 2.10
C TYR A 157 6.94 -6.25 1.64
N GLN A 158 6.21 -5.16 1.83
CA GLN A 158 6.78 -3.85 1.61
C GLN A 158 7.71 -3.50 2.77
N ALA A 159 8.92 -3.11 2.43
CA ALA A 159 9.85 -2.57 3.39
C ALA A 159 9.47 -1.15 3.82
N ILE A 160 9.75 -0.83 5.07
CA ILE A 160 9.69 0.52 5.61
C ILE A 160 10.99 0.82 6.36
N ASN A 161 11.49 2.05 6.23
CA ASN A 161 12.67 2.48 6.96
C ASN A 161 12.25 3.06 8.32
N PRO A 162 12.58 2.41 9.45
CA PRO A 162 12.19 2.88 10.77
C PRO A 162 12.79 4.23 11.16
N GLU A 163 13.93 4.61 10.60
CA GLU A 163 14.62 5.86 10.89
C GLU A 163 13.88 7.10 10.38
N ASN A 164 12.97 6.92 9.42
CA ASN A 164 12.13 8.00 8.92
C ASN A 164 10.95 8.31 9.85
N TRP A 165 10.70 7.49 10.89
CA TRP A 165 9.53 7.58 11.77
C TRP A 165 9.98 7.84 13.20
N PHE A 166 9.99 9.13 13.56
CA PHE A 166 10.40 9.65 14.85
C PHE A 166 9.41 10.71 15.34
N HIS A 167 9.27 10.84 16.64
CA HIS A 167 8.42 11.86 17.24
C HIS A 167 8.97 13.26 16.98
N GLU A 168 8.12 14.16 16.57
CA GLU A 168 8.37 15.57 16.38
C GLU A 168 7.20 16.40 16.93
N LYS A 169 7.28 17.72 16.86
CA LYS A 169 6.15 18.56 17.26
C LYS A 169 4.95 18.26 16.37
N GLY A 170 3.86 17.80 16.97
CA GLY A 170 2.61 17.49 16.28
C GLY A 170 1.84 18.74 15.81
N ILE A 171 0.77 18.51 15.07
CA ILE A 171 -0.26 19.53 14.79
C ILE A 171 -1.16 19.71 16.00
N GLU A 172 -1.82 20.87 16.14
CA GLU A 172 -2.75 21.07 17.25
C GLU A 172 -4.04 20.28 17.02
N LEU A 173 -4.34 19.34 17.92
CA LEU A 173 -5.56 18.52 17.95
C LEU A 173 -6.24 18.62 19.30
N ASN A 174 -7.55 18.39 19.34
CA ASN A 174 -8.28 18.23 20.59
C ASN A 174 -8.21 16.77 21.06
N HIS A 175 -8.01 16.55 22.35
CA HIS A 175 -7.87 15.23 22.97
C HIS A 175 -9.04 14.90 23.92
N PRO A 176 -9.34 13.61 24.14
CA PRO A 176 -8.72 12.44 23.50
C PRO A 176 -9.08 12.34 22.02
N CYS A 177 -8.17 11.80 21.19
CA CYS A 177 -8.41 11.73 19.75
C CYS A 177 -7.99 10.43 19.07
N VAL A 178 -8.69 10.12 17.98
CA VAL A 178 -8.45 9.00 17.08
C VAL A 178 -8.05 9.53 15.70
N GLY A 179 -6.91 9.12 15.20
CA GLY A 179 -6.44 9.46 13.86
C GLY A 179 -6.75 8.38 12.83
N ILE A 180 -7.29 8.79 11.68
CA ILE A 180 -7.57 7.95 10.52
C ILE A 180 -6.76 8.50 9.36
N LEU A 181 -5.81 7.73 8.85
CA LEU A 181 -4.97 8.11 7.70
C LEU A 181 -5.28 7.18 6.53
N GLN A 182 -6.24 7.59 5.69
CA GLN A 182 -6.80 6.73 4.66
C GLN A 182 -7.29 7.51 3.45
N SER A 183 -6.91 7.07 2.23
CA SER A 183 -7.45 7.62 0.99
C SER A 183 -8.84 7.07 0.66
N ALA A 184 -9.69 7.91 0.06
CA ALA A 184 -11.01 7.53 -0.45
C ALA A 184 -11.00 7.33 -1.98
N THR A 185 -9.96 6.67 -2.52
CA THR A 185 -9.82 6.43 -3.97
C THR A 185 -10.39 5.10 -4.43
N ILE A 186 -10.56 4.13 -3.52
CA ILE A 186 -11.13 2.81 -3.76
C ILE A 186 -12.38 2.68 -2.88
N TRP A 187 -13.55 2.38 -3.51
CA TRP A 187 -14.83 2.36 -2.79
C TRP A 187 -14.87 1.31 -1.68
N ASP A 188 -14.46 0.08 -1.99
CA ASP A 188 -14.49 -1.00 -0.99
C ASP A 188 -13.56 -0.75 0.21
N LYS A 189 -12.51 0.04 0.01
CA LYS A 189 -11.66 0.53 1.09
C LYS A 189 -12.37 1.60 1.93
N ALA A 190 -12.91 2.61 1.27
CA ALA A 190 -13.43 3.81 1.90
C ALA A 190 -14.83 3.63 2.53
N LYS A 191 -15.67 2.75 1.98
CA LYS A 191 -17.03 2.51 2.48
C LYS A 191 -17.08 1.99 3.91
N GLU A 192 -16.01 1.37 4.42
CA GLU A 192 -15.93 0.92 5.81
C GLU A 192 -16.04 2.07 6.81
N MET A 193 -15.65 3.29 6.42
CA MET A 193 -15.83 4.48 7.25
C MET A 193 -17.31 4.82 7.54
N LEU A 194 -18.24 4.21 6.81
CA LEU A 194 -19.69 4.38 7.06
C LEU A 194 -20.17 3.75 8.37
N ILE A 195 -19.34 2.99 9.06
CA ILE A 195 -19.62 2.52 10.44
C ILE A 195 -19.36 3.60 11.49
N LEU A 196 -18.60 4.65 11.18
CA LEU A 196 -18.20 5.70 12.12
C LEU A 196 -19.37 6.48 12.75
N PRO A 197 -20.49 6.78 12.07
CA PRO A 197 -21.61 7.48 12.69
C PRO A 197 -22.03 6.90 14.04
N GLU A 198 -22.17 5.58 14.13
CA GLU A 198 -22.57 4.91 15.38
C GLU A 198 -21.49 5.03 16.47
N VAL A 199 -20.22 5.06 16.09
CA VAL A 199 -19.09 5.22 17.03
C VAL A 199 -19.01 6.67 17.51
N LEU A 200 -19.16 7.65 16.61
CA LEU A 200 -19.15 9.08 16.94
C LEU A 200 -20.25 9.47 17.92
N GLU A 201 -21.45 8.92 17.74
CA GLU A 201 -22.59 9.13 18.65
C GLU A 201 -22.33 8.58 20.06
N LYS A 202 -21.65 7.43 20.16
CA LYS A 202 -21.32 6.79 21.45
C LYS A 202 -20.11 7.40 22.15
N MET A 203 -19.27 8.17 21.43
CA MET A 203 -18.04 8.77 21.95
C MET A 203 -17.99 10.29 21.70
N PRO A 204 -18.99 11.07 22.17
CA PRO A 204 -19.09 12.51 21.84
C PRO A 204 -17.93 13.35 22.41
N HIS A 205 -17.18 12.82 23.38
CA HIS A 205 -16.02 13.46 24.01
C HIS A 205 -14.68 13.07 23.36
N VAL A 206 -14.68 12.19 22.34
CA VAL A 206 -13.50 11.77 21.60
C VAL A 206 -13.52 12.40 20.23
N HIS A 207 -12.44 13.05 19.82
CA HIS A 207 -12.31 13.68 18.51
C HIS A 207 -11.74 12.70 17.48
N PHE A 208 -12.37 12.63 16.32
CA PHE A 208 -11.93 11.78 15.21
C PHE A 208 -11.40 12.64 14.07
N TYR A 209 -10.15 12.44 13.72
CA TYR A 209 -9.49 13.19 12.66
C TYR A 209 -9.21 12.30 11.44
N TRP A 210 -9.84 12.63 10.31
CA TRP A 210 -9.59 11.94 9.07
C TRP A 210 -8.62 12.76 8.19
N ALA A 211 -7.43 12.21 7.97
CA ALA A 211 -6.46 12.70 7.00
C ALA A 211 -6.49 11.80 5.74
N GLY A 212 -6.94 12.38 4.63
CA GLY A 212 -7.08 11.69 3.35
C GLY A 212 -8.05 12.37 2.41
N ASP A 213 -8.01 11.97 1.15
CA ASP A 213 -8.89 12.48 0.10
C ASP A 213 -9.10 11.41 -0.99
N GLY A 214 -9.98 11.65 -1.95
CA GLY A 214 -10.22 10.78 -3.09
C GLY A 214 -11.61 10.94 -3.69
N VAL A 215 -11.84 10.27 -4.81
CA VAL A 215 -13.08 10.39 -5.60
C VAL A 215 -14.35 9.97 -4.86
N TYR A 216 -14.22 9.24 -3.76
CA TYR A 216 -15.35 8.81 -2.92
C TYR A 216 -15.54 9.65 -1.66
N ARG A 217 -14.70 10.68 -1.43
CA ARG A 217 -14.86 11.59 -0.28
C ARG A 217 -16.27 12.15 -0.20
N GLU A 218 -16.82 12.62 -1.31
CA GLU A 218 -18.15 13.24 -1.36
C GLU A 218 -19.32 12.30 -1.00
N LYS A 219 -19.06 10.98 -0.97
CA LYS A 219 -20.05 9.99 -0.50
C LYS A 219 -19.95 9.72 1.00
N ILE A 220 -18.84 10.08 1.63
CA ILE A 220 -18.51 9.75 3.02
C ILE A 220 -18.56 11.00 3.90
N LEU A 221 -17.86 12.06 3.49
CA LEU A 221 -17.68 13.27 4.29
C LEU A 221 -19.02 13.90 4.75
N PRO A 222 -20.06 14.09 3.89
CA PRO A 222 -21.31 14.69 4.33
C PRO A 222 -22.07 13.88 5.41
N LEU A 223 -21.74 12.60 5.57
CA LEU A 223 -22.35 11.74 6.57
C LEU A 223 -21.63 11.84 7.92
N LEU A 224 -20.37 12.25 7.91
CA LEU A 224 -19.51 12.32 9.08
C LEU A 224 -19.36 13.75 9.61
N GLU A 225 -19.25 14.76 8.76
CA GLU A 225 -19.03 16.17 9.15
C GLU A 225 -20.20 16.81 9.92
N LYS A 226 -21.36 16.14 9.99
CA LYS A 226 -22.50 16.55 10.83
C LYS A 226 -22.25 16.30 12.33
N TYR A 227 -21.23 15.53 12.67
CA TYR A 227 -20.84 15.26 14.06
C TYR A 227 -19.75 16.25 14.49
N GLU A 228 -19.97 16.97 15.57
CA GLU A 228 -19.05 18.00 16.08
C GLU A 228 -17.66 17.44 16.47
N ASN A 229 -17.60 16.16 16.79
CA ASN A 229 -16.35 15.47 17.14
C ASN A 229 -15.67 14.79 15.97
N PHE A 230 -16.12 15.03 14.73
CA PHE A 230 -15.44 14.55 13.51
C PHE A 230 -14.80 15.70 12.75
N HIS A 231 -13.56 15.52 12.33
CA HIS A 231 -12.76 16.56 11.68
C HIS A 231 -12.06 15.99 10.43
N TRP A 232 -12.28 16.61 9.28
CA TRP A 232 -11.57 16.27 8.06
C TRP A 232 -10.39 17.22 7.83
N LEU A 233 -9.19 16.68 7.67
CA LEU A 233 -7.94 17.44 7.49
C LEU A 233 -7.49 17.57 6.02
N GLY A 234 -8.17 16.86 5.10
CA GLY A 234 -7.69 16.73 3.71
C GLY A 234 -6.50 15.78 3.59
N ALA A 235 -5.85 15.80 2.44
CA ALA A 235 -4.63 15.02 2.21
C ALA A 235 -3.43 15.71 2.86
N LEU A 236 -2.63 14.97 3.61
CA LEU A 236 -1.41 15.48 4.24
C LEU A 236 -0.20 15.27 3.31
N GLU A 237 0.73 16.22 3.34
CA GLU A 237 2.02 16.12 2.66
C GLU A 237 2.88 15.03 3.31
N TYR A 238 3.36 14.11 2.46
CA TYR A 238 4.14 12.96 2.87
C TYR A 238 5.65 13.24 2.75
N PRO A 239 6.50 12.83 3.70
CA PRO A 239 6.18 12.17 4.97
C PRO A 239 5.99 13.15 6.15
N GLY A 240 6.40 14.43 6.03
CA GLY A 240 6.50 15.38 7.14
C GLY A 240 5.18 15.59 7.86
N LYS A 241 4.13 16.05 7.16
CA LYS A 241 2.82 16.30 7.79
C LYS A 241 2.14 15.03 8.30
N VAL A 242 2.47 13.87 7.71
CA VAL A 242 2.00 12.58 8.24
C VAL A 242 2.66 12.25 9.57
N ARG A 243 3.96 12.54 9.75
CA ARG A 243 4.65 12.37 11.04
C ARG A 243 4.11 13.31 12.10
N GLU A 244 3.93 14.61 11.78
CA GLU A 244 3.33 15.59 12.69
C GLU A 244 1.95 15.12 13.17
N PHE A 245 1.10 14.61 12.26
CA PHE A 245 -0.21 14.06 12.58
C PHE A 245 -0.10 12.83 13.48
N LEU A 246 0.73 11.86 13.09
CA LEU A 246 0.94 10.64 13.87
C LEU A 246 1.63 10.92 15.21
N SER A 247 2.43 11.98 15.35
CA SER A 247 3.02 12.38 16.63
C SER A 247 1.94 12.78 17.62
N GLU A 248 0.87 13.41 17.16
CA GLU A 248 -0.14 14.02 18.04
C GLU A 248 -1.28 13.09 18.42
N ILE A 249 -1.79 12.26 17.50
CA ILE A 249 -2.94 11.39 17.81
C ILE A 249 -2.70 10.44 18.98
N ASP A 250 -3.77 10.12 19.74
CA ASP A 250 -3.70 9.15 20.85
C ASP A 250 -3.83 7.70 20.37
N VAL A 251 -4.72 7.44 19.42
CA VAL A 251 -4.97 6.10 18.82
C VAL A 251 -5.01 6.23 17.29
N TYR A 252 -4.37 5.31 16.60
CA TYR A 252 -4.52 5.19 15.16
C TYR A 252 -5.59 4.15 14.81
N ALA A 253 -6.53 4.51 13.92
CA ALA A 253 -7.55 3.58 13.42
C ALA A 253 -7.46 3.41 11.89
N LEU A 254 -7.23 2.18 11.44
CA LEU A 254 -7.37 1.77 10.04
C LEU A 254 -8.74 1.18 9.80
N ILE A 255 -9.66 1.97 9.26
CA ILE A 255 -11.05 1.57 9.01
C ILE A 255 -11.23 1.32 7.52
N SER A 256 -10.87 0.12 7.08
CA SER A 256 -10.77 -0.24 5.66
C SER A 256 -11.50 -1.53 5.34
N GLY A 257 -12.35 -1.52 4.32
CA GLY A 257 -13.09 -2.72 3.89
C GLY A 257 -12.26 -3.73 3.07
N ILE A 258 -11.07 -3.32 2.60
CA ILE A 258 -10.06 -4.16 1.95
C ILE A 258 -8.70 -3.49 2.04
N ASP A 259 -7.67 -4.22 2.47
CA ASP A 259 -6.28 -3.76 2.40
C ASP A 259 -5.31 -4.95 2.34
N MET A 260 -4.20 -4.80 1.63
CA MET A 260 -3.22 -5.87 1.49
C MET A 260 -2.00 -5.64 2.39
N SER A 261 -1.45 -4.43 2.41
CA SER A 261 -0.31 -4.07 3.27
C SER A 261 -0.28 -2.55 3.44
N PRO A 262 -1.17 -2.01 4.29
CA PRO A 262 -1.27 -0.57 4.50
C PRO A 262 -0.01 -0.03 5.19
N LEU A 263 0.75 0.82 4.48
CA LEU A 263 1.91 1.50 5.05
C LEU A 263 1.53 2.35 6.25
N THR A 264 0.38 3.01 6.19
CA THR A 264 -0.09 3.90 7.27
C THR A 264 -0.25 3.18 8.60
N LEU A 265 -0.56 1.86 8.59
CA LEU A 265 -0.58 1.04 9.80
C LEU A 265 0.84 0.78 10.33
N GLN A 266 1.79 0.49 9.44
CA GLN A 266 3.19 0.30 9.83
C GLN A 266 3.81 1.62 10.33
N GLU A 267 3.48 2.75 9.67
CA GLU A 267 3.90 4.10 10.05
C GLU A 267 3.41 4.47 11.44
N ALA A 268 2.12 4.21 11.73
CA ALA A 268 1.55 4.46 13.06
C ALA A 268 2.21 3.60 14.15
N GLN A 269 2.49 2.32 13.85
CA GLN A 269 3.20 1.45 14.80
C GLN A 269 4.66 1.91 15.01
N LEU A 270 5.36 2.37 13.95
CA LEU A 270 6.70 2.95 14.10
C LEU A 270 6.69 4.25 14.93
N MET A 271 5.59 4.98 14.93
CA MET A 271 5.37 6.14 15.79
C MET A 271 4.84 5.76 17.19
N GLU A 272 4.95 4.48 17.57
CA GLU A 272 4.52 3.93 18.87
C GLU A 272 3.05 4.20 19.21
N LYS A 273 2.20 4.37 18.17
CA LYS A 273 0.78 4.56 18.41
C LYS A 273 0.09 3.23 18.65
N PRO A 274 -0.80 3.13 19.67
CA PRO A 274 -1.71 2.01 19.77
C PRO A 274 -2.61 2.01 18.55
N VAL A 275 -2.77 0.85 17.91
CA VAL A 275 -3.48 0.76 16.64
C VAL A 275 -4.72 -0.13 16.74
N ILE A 276 -5.76 0.26 16.01
CA ILE A 276 -6.92 -0.59 15.72
C ILE A 276 -7.04 -0.70 14.21
N ALA A 277 -7.26 -1.92 13.72
CA ALA A 277 -7.37 -2.13 12.29
C ALA A 277 -8.48 -3.13 11.95
N THR A 278 -9.18 -2.91 10.85
CA THR A 278 -10.16 -3.86 10.32
C THR A 278 -9.47 -5.15 9.89
N ASN A 279 -9.98 -6.30 10.32
CA ASN A 279 -9.46 -7.64 10.00
C ASN A 279 -9.81 -8.02 8.55
N VAL A 280 -9.05 -7.51 7.59
CA VAL A 280 -9.26 -7.74 6.15
C VAL A 280 -7.95 -7.95 5.43
N GLY A 281 -7.97 -8.81 4.40
CA GLY A 281 -6.84 -9.02 3.50
C GLY A 281 -5.54 -9.39 4.21
N GLY A 282 -4.49 -8.60 3.98
CA GLY A 282 -3.18 -8.79 4.62
C GLY A 282 -2.98 -8.00 5.91
N VAL A 283 -3.97 -7.23 6.38
CA VAL A 283 -3.86 -6.42 7.61
C VAL A 283 -3.45 -7.26 8.83
N PRO A 284 -4.02 -8.47 9.07
CA PRO A 284 -3.63 -9.31 10.21
C PRO A 284 -2.16 -9.76 10.20
N GLU A 285 -1.49 -9.66 9.06
CA GLU A 285 -0.07 -10.04 8.95
C GLU A 285 0.88 -8.94 9.46
N LEU A 286 0.35 -7.71 9.66
CA LEU A 286 1.11 -6.53 10.06
C LEU A 286 1.05 -6.23 11.56
N MET A 287 0.39 -7.09 12.36
CA MET A 287 0.24 -6.88 13.78
C MET A 287 -0.10 -8.19 14.51
N ASN A 288 0.14 -8.23 15.80
CA ASN A 288 -0.31 -9.29 16.70
C ASN A 288 -1.53 -8.77 17.47
N ASP A 289 -2.71 -9.38 17.24
CA ASP A 289 -3.95 -8.99 17.89
C ASP A 289 -3.86 -9.11 19.42
N GLY A 290 -4.26 -8.04 20.13
CA GLY A 290 -4.18 -7.94 21.57
C GLY A 290 -2.79 -7.62 22.15
N GLU A 291 -1.72 -7.65 21.33
CA GLU A 291 -0.35 -7.37 21.78
C GLU A 291 0.24 -6.08 21.21
N THR A 292 0.12 -5.89 19.88
CA THR A 292 0.65 -4.71 19.17
C THR A 292 -0.46 -3.78 18.68
N GLY A 293 -1.70 -4.16 18.89
CA GLY A 293 -2.91 -3.45 18.48
C GLY A 293 -4.13 -4.36 18.60
N PHE A 294 -5.29 -3.89 18.14
CA PHE A 294 -6.51 -4.69 18.06
C PHE A 294 -7.00 -4.84 16.62
N LEU A 295 -7.38 -6.06 16.26
CA LEU A 295 -8.16 -6.33 15.06
C LEU A 295 -9.64 -6.27 15.39
N VAL A 296 -10.42 -5.67 14.49
CA VAL A 296 -11.89 -5.60 14.60
C VAL A 296 -12.53 -6.19 13.34
N ALA A 297 -13.65 -6.87 13.51
CA ALA A 297 -14.36 -7.42 12.36
C ALA A 297 -14.88 -6.29 11.46
N LYS A 298 -14.88 -6.56 10.15
CA LYS A 298 -15.48 -5.66 9.17
C LYS A 298 -16.98 -5.45 9.45
N ASP A 299 -17.49 -4.26 9.14
CA ASP A 299 -18.88 -3.87 9.33
C ASP A 299 -19.34 -3.98 10.82
N ASN A 300 -18.42 -3.81 11.79
CA ASN A 300 -18.70 -3.98 13.23
C ASN A 300 -18.38 -2.73 14.06
N PRO A 301 -19.27 -1.72 14.06
CA PRO A 301 -19.06 -0.48 14.82
C PRO A 301 -19.05 -0.72 16.34
N LYS A 302 -19.75 -1.76 16.83
CA LYS A 302 -19.77 -2.09 18.25
C LYS A 302 -18.39 -2.53 18.74
N GLU A 303 -17.75 -3.46 18.03
CA GLU A 303 -16.41 -3.93 18.39
C GLU A 303 -15.37 -2.80 18.26
N LEU A 304 -15.48 -1.96 17.22
CA LEU A 304 -14.62 -0.77 17.08
C LEU A 304 -14.76 0.15 18.29
N PHE A 305 -15.98 0.45 18.73
CA PHE A 305 -16.25 1.24 19.95
C PHE A 305 -15.63 0.60 21.20
N GLU A 306 -15.82 -0.71 21.40
CA GLU A 306 -15.30 -1.43 22.57
C GLU A 306 -13.76 -1.38 22.62
N LYS A 307 -13.08 -1.63 21.49
CA LYS A 307 -11.62 -1.59 21.43
C LYS A 307 -11.05 -0.18 21.57
N LEU A 308 -11.68 0.83 20.97
CA LEU A 308 -11.31 2.24 21.19
C LEU A 308 -11.43 2.61 22.67
N SER A 309 -12.54 2.21 23.32
CA SER A 309 -12.75 2.48 24.74
C SER A 309 -11.67 1.85 25.63
N ILE A 310 -11.21 0.63 25.31
CA ILE A 310 -10.10 -0.02 26.02
C ILE A 310 -8.82 0.80 25.93
N LEU A 311 -8.44 1.27 24.73
CA LEU A 311 -7.21 2.01 24.53
C LEU A 311 -7.24 3.40 25.16
N LEU A 312 -8.35 4.12 24.99
CA LEU A 312 -8.48 5.50 25.49
C LEU A 312 -8.64 5.57 27.01
N ASN A 313 -9.20 4.53 27.64
CA ASN A 313 -9.37 4.48 29.12
C ASN A 313 -8.13 3.91 29.85
N ASN A 314 -7.15 3.34 29.13
CA ASN A 314 -5.94 2.76 29.72
C ASN A 314 -4.69 3.18 28.96
N ILE A 315 -4.28 4.42 29.16
CA ILE A 315 -3.16 5.07 28.46
C ILE A 315 -1.84 4.28 28.63
N GLU A 316 -1.58 3.75 29.84
CA GLU A 316 -0.33 3.00 30.09
C GLU A 316 -0.27 1.71 29.27
N ASN A 317 -1.36 0.94 29.22
CA ASN A 317 -1.41 -0.27 28.40
C ASN A 317 -1.38 0.06 26.89
N ALA A 318 -2.07 1.12 26.48
CA ALA A 318 -2.06 1.61 25.09
C ALA A 318 -0.64 1.98 24.66
N LYS A 319 0.13 2.69 25.49
CA LYS A 319 1.53 3.03 25.25
C LYS A 319 2.40 1.78 25.08
N LYS A 320 2.31 0.82 26.03
CA LYS A 320 3.05 -0.45 25.93
C LYS A 320 2.71 -1.24 24.66
N MET A 321 1.45 -1.17 24.21
CA MET A 321 1.00 -1.79 22.95
C MET A 321 1.66 -1.10 21.74
N GLY A 322 1.74 0.23 21.73
CA GLY A 322 2.42 1.00 20.71
C GLY A 322 3.92 0.70 20.64
N GLU A 323 4.61 0.64 21.80
CA GLU A 323 6.04 0.26 21.90
C GLU A 323 6.29 -1.15 21.29
N LYS A 324 5.43 -2.13 21.62
CA LYS A 324 5.51 -3.47 21.02
C LYS A 324 5.24 -3.45 19.50
N GLY A 325 4.32 -2.60 19.05
CA GLY A 325 4.02 -2.39 17.63
C GLY A 325 5.26 -1.91 16.87
N ARG A 326 5.98 -0.92 17.41
CA ARG A 326 7.25 -0.43 16.84
C ARG A 326 8.26 -1.55 16.68
N GLU A 327 8.51 -2.31 17.74
CA GLU A 327 9.47 -3.42 17.70
C GLU A 327 9.05 -4.52 16.72
N PHE A 328 7.77 -4.81 16.64
CA PHE A 328 7.23 -5.77 15.68
C PHE A 328 7.53 -5.35 14.23
N ILE A 329 7.25 -4.09 13.86
CA ILE A 329 7.53 -3.58 12.52
C ILE A 329 9.03 -3.52 12.23
N LYS A 330 9.86 -3.03 13.15
CA LYS A 330 11.32 -2.99 13.02
C LYS A 330 11.92 -4.37 12.76
N ASN A 331 11.41 -5.41 13.41
CA ASN A 331 11.96 -6.75 13.30
C ASN A 331 11.49 -7.50 12.04
N ASN A 332 10.28 -7.22 11.56
CA ASN A 332 9.66 -8.01 10.49
C ASN A 332 9.64 -7.33 9.11
N PHE A 333 9.64 -5.99 9.05
CA PHE A 333 9.40 -5.24 7.81
C PHE A 333 10.51 -4.23 7.48
N ASN A 334 11.67 -4.31 8.13
CA ASN A 334 12.80 -3.44 7.84
C ASN A 334 13.40 -3.70 6.45
N LEU A 335 14.04 -2.67 5.90
CA LEU A 335 14.64 -2.71 4.56
C LEU A 335 15.66 -3.82 4.38
N ASP A 336 16.51 -4.07 5.39
CA ASP A 336 17.59 -5.06 5.28
C ASP A 336 17.02 -6.47 5.11
N LYS A 337 16.04 -6.83 5.95
CA LYS A 337 15.34 -8.12 5.88
C LYS A 337 14.65 -8.30 4.53
N ILE A 338 13.85 -7.32 4.09
CA ILE A 338 13.08 -7.44 2.85
C ILE A 338 14.00 -7.48 1.62
N CYS A 339 15.11 -6.75 1.61
CA CYS A 339 16.11 -6.85 0.53
C CYS A 339 16.80 -8.22 0.52
N ASN A 340 17.11 -8.80 1.67
CA ASN A 340 17.67 -10.17 1.76
C ASN A 340 16.64 -11.20 1.25
N ASP A 341 15.39 -11.10 1.67
CA ASP A 341 14.31 -11.98 1.20
C ASP A 341 14.15 -11.90 -0.32
N PHE A 342 14.16 -10.69 -0.89
CA PHE A 342 14.12 -10.46 -2.33
C PHE A 342 15.29 -11.16 -3.06
N LEU A 343 16.53 -10.96 -2.60
CA LEU A 343 17.70 -11.60 -3.20
C LEU A 343 17.66 -13.13 -3.08
N ASN A 344 17.18 -13.66 -1.97
CA ASN A 344 16.99 -15.09 -1.76
C ASN A 344 15.93 -15.66 -2.72
N HIS A 345 14.84 -14.94 -2.99
CA HIS A 345 13.85 -15.35 -3.98
C HIS A 345 14.44 -15.38 -5.39
N LEU A 346 15.22 -14.35 -5.78
CA LEU A 346 15.90 -14.37 -7.07
C LEU A 346 16.86 -15.57 -7.22
N LYS A 347 17.68 -15.84 -6.20
CA LYS A 347 18.57 -17.02 -6.16
C LYS A 347 17.81 -18.33 -6.28
N LYS A 348 16.74 -18.49 -5.51
CA LYS A 348 15.89 -19.72 -5.49
C LYS A 348 15.39 -20.09 -6.89
N TYR A 349 15.12 -19.11 -7.73
CA TYR A 349 14.56 -19.30 -9.08
C TYR A 349 15.56 -19.05 -10.21
N ASN A 350 16.85 -18.91 -9.89
CA ASN A 350 17.94 -18.66 -10.85
C ASN A 350 17.63 -17.44 -11.74
N ILE A 351 17.26 -16.32 -11.11
CA ILE A 351 16.94 -15.06 -11.80
C ILE A 351 18.09 -14.07 -11.58
N GLY A 352 18.79 -13.75 -12.67
CA GLY A 352 20.03 -12.93 -12.61
C GLY A 352 21.21 -13.67 -12.01
N ASP A 353 22.40 -13.12 -12.21
CA ASP A 353 23.64 -13.64 -11.62
C ASP A 353 23.90 -12.92 -10.29
N ILE A 354 23.56 -13.55 -9.15
CA ILE A 354 23.69 -13.02 -7.78
C ILE A 354 24.75 -13.80 -7.02
#